data_8218d94c7dfcb5146578d1bab6982bbc
#
_entry.id   8218d94c7dfcb5146578d1bab6982bbc
#
_cell.length_a   1.000
_cell.length_b   1.000
_cell.length_c   1.000
_cell.angle_alpha   90.00
_cell.angle_beta   90.00
_cell.angle_gamma   90.00
#
_symmetry.space_group_name_H-M   'P 1'
#
loop_
_entity.id
_entity.type
_entity.pdbx_description
1 polymer ?
#
loop_
_entity_poly.entity_id
_entity_poly.type
_entity_poly.pdbx_seq_one_letter_code
_entity_poly.pdbx_strand_id
1 'polypeptide(L)'
;IYLRYTLKPLIFMMVPMAVIILHTAVRYEYRPLHPGESAIVKVKRHNPDELPMQDSEIVLTVSEGLSIDTPPLRIDGGRETYWRVRAEREGVLKLGFKARDMEVEKKVLVSGKVTRLSSETLKSGIVNSFFNPGEPSLPEGTALESVLVTYPHANINFFGWNIHWLILFFIF
;
A
#
# COMPACT_ATOMS: atom_id res chain seq x y z
N ILE A 1 16.82 -28.86 31.79
CA ILE A 1 15.75 -29.83 31.39
C ILE A 1 14.41 -29.10 31.24
N TYR A 2 13.99 -28.25 32.18
CA TYR A 2 12.69 -27.53 32.14
C TYR A 2 12.50 -26.66 30.90
N LEU A 3 13.52 -25.92 30.45
CA LEU A 3 13.48 -25.04 29.28
C LEU A 3 13.09 -25.78 28.00
N ARG A 4 13.52 -27.03 27.85
CA ARG A 4 13.24 -27.85 26.67
C ARG A 4 11.77 -28.33 26.61
N TYR A 5 11.15 -28.51 27.78
CA TYR A 5 9.73 -28.90 27.85
C TYR A 5 8.77 -27.72 27.69
N THR A 6 9.18 -26.51 28.13
CA THR A 6 8.36 -25.29 27.97
C THR A 6 8.50 -24.69 26.57
N LEU A 7 9.59 -24.96 25.84
CA LEU A 7 9.81 -24.42 24.51
C LEU A 7 8.84 -24.98 23.46
N LYS A 8 8.47 -26.27 23.54
CA LYS A 8 7.57 -26.91 22.60
C LYS A 8 6.16 -26.29 22.58
N PRO A 9 5.45 -26.16 23.72
CA PRO A 9 4.14 -25.49 23.74
C PRO A 9 4.25 -24.01 23.38
N LEU A 10 5.35 -23.33 23.71
CA LEU A 10 5.58 -21.94 23.35
C LEU A 10 5.63 -21.77 21.82
N ILE A 11 6.43 -22.58 21.13
CA ILE A 11 6.53 -22.56 19.66
C ILE A 11 5.18 -22.88 19.03
N PHE A 12 4.46 -23.86 19.58
CA PHE A 12 3.14 -24.21 19.05
C PHE A 12 2.12 -23.07 19.20
N MET A 13 2.17 -22.30 20.29
CA MET A 13 1.33 -21.12 20.49
C MET A 13 1.79 -19.91 19.67
N MET A 14 3.08 -19.81 19.35
CA MET A 14 3.58 -18.68 18.51
C MET A 14 3.00 -18.69 17.10
N VAL A 15 2.72 -19.85 16.52
CA VAL A 15 2.20 -19.95 15.15
C VAL A 15 0.81 -19.30 15.02
N PRO A 16 -0.22 -19.69 15.81
CA PRO A 16 -1.53 -19.04 15.72
C PRO A 16 -1.46 -17.57 16.12
N MET A 17 -0.63 -17.19 17.10
CA MET A 17 -0.45 -15.79 17.49
C MET A 17 0.16 -14.97 16.34
N ALA A 18 1.18 -15.49 15.65
CA ALA A 18 1.76 -14.82 14.49
C ALA A 18 0.73 -14.62 13.36
N VAL A 19 -0.13 -15.61 13.12
CA VAL A 19 -1.21 -15.49 12.12
C VAL A 19 -2.21 -14.39 12.52
N ILE A 20 -2.59 -14.31 13.79
CA ILE A 20 -3.50 -13.27 14.29
C ILE A 20 -2.86 -11.89 14.19
N ILE A 21 -1.60 -11.75 14.61
CA ILE A 21 -0.87 -10.48 14.51
C ILE A 21 -0.76 -10.05 13.05
N LEU A 22 -0.40 -10.95 12.15
CA LEU A 22 -0.27 -10.66 10.73
C LEU A 22 -1.61 -10.23 10.11
N HIS A 23 -2.69 -10.96 10.44
CA HIS A 23 -4.03 -10.61 9.99
C HIS A 23 -4.49 -9.24 10.52
N THR A 24 -4.15 -8.94 11.76
CA THR A 24 -4.48 -7.66 12.40
C THR A 24 -3.64 -6.52 11.83
N ALA A 25 -2.35 -6.76 11.56
CA ALA A 25 -1.46 -5.79 10.93
C ALA A 25 -1.99 -5.33 9.58
N VAL A 26 -2.35 -6.26 8.70
CA VAL A 26 -2.92 -5.93 7.37
C VAL A 26 -4.15 -5.02 7.48
N ARG A 27 -4.86 -5.05 8.61
CA ARG A 27 -6.12 -4.33 8.81
C ARG A 27 -5.95 -2.98 9.51
N TYR A 28 -5.00 -2.86 10.42
CA TYR A 28 -4.88 -1.72 11.35
C TYR A 28 -3.56 -0.94 11.24
N GLU A 29 -2.65 -1.35 10.36
CA GLU A 29 -1.35 -0.68 10.24
C GLU A 29 -1.44 0.70 9.59
N TYR A 30 -2.36 0.85 8.63
CA TYR A 30 -2.52 2.09 7.88
C TYR A 30 -3.91 2.69 8.06
N ARG A 31 -3.98 4.00 7.98
CA ARG A 31 -5.24 4.75 7.95
C ARG A 31 -5.46 5.43 6.59
N PRO A 32 -6.73 5.69 6.21
CA PRO A 32 -7.03 6.52 5.05
C PRO A 32 -6.39 7.90 5.14
N LEU A 33 -6.20 8.52 4.00
CA LEU A 33 -5.84 9.93 3.93
C LEU A 33 -6.99 10.78 4.42
N HIS A 34 -6.67 11.88 5.07
CA HIS A 34 -7.62 12.94 5.33
C HIS A 34 -7.58 13.99 4.22
N PRO A 35 -8.68 14.76 4.01
CA PRO A 35 -8.62 15.90 3.12
C PRO A 35 -7.52 16.88 3.53
N GLY A 36 -6.73 17.33 2.57
CA GLY A 36 -5.55 18.18 2.78
C GLY A 36 -4.24 17.40 2.97
N GLU A 37 -4.28 16.08 3.21
CA GLU A 37 -3.07 15.27 3.32
C GLU A 37 -2.52 14.85 1.96
N SER A 38 -1.20 14.69 1.90
CA SER A 38 -0.50 14.21 0.72
C SER A 38 0.04 12.78 0.93
N ALA A 39 0.00 11.99 -0.13
CA ALA A 39 0.58 10.66 -0.19
C ALA A 39 1.64 10.57 -1.30
N ILE A 40 2.62 9.69 -1.11
CA ILE A 40 3.58 9.35 -2.15
C ILE A 40 3.07 8.13 -2.90
N VAL A 41 3.01 8.26 -4.21
CA VAL A 41 2.66 7.19 -5.12
C VAL A 41 3.94 6.74 -5.81
N LYS A 42 4.30 5.48 -5.63
CA LYS A 42 5.46 4.83 -6.24
C LYS A 42 4.99 3.82 -7.27
N VAL A 43 5.52 3.91 -8.46
CA VAL A 43 5.30 2.93 -9.52
C VAL A 43 6.63 2.30 -9.88
N LYS A 44 6.69 0.97 -9.88
CA LYS A 44 7.85 0.19 -10.24
C LYS A 44 7.61 -0.54 -11.55
N ARG A 45 8.61 -0.53 -12.44
CA ARG A 45 8.62 -1.24 -13.72
C ARG A 45 9.28 -2.60 -13.62
N HIS A 46 8.86 -3.52 -14.46
CA HIS A 46 9.40 -4.88 -14.48
C HIS A 46 10.80 -4.92 -15.12
N ASN A 47 10.98 -4.36 -16.32
CA ASN A 47 12.25 -4.36 -17.06
C ASN A 47 12.48 -2.99 -17.71
N PRO A 48 13.38 -2.15 -17.18
CA PRO A 48 13.70 -0.86 -17.78
C PRO A 48 14.49 -1.00 -19.09
N ASP A 49 15.24 -2.11 -19.26
CA ASP A 49 16.17 -2.31 -20.38
C ASP A 49 15.49 -2.78 -21.67
N GLU A 50 14.26 -3.29 -21.61
CA GLU A 50 13.53 -3.78 -22.77
C GLU A 50 12.86 -2.66 -23.59
N LEU A 51 12.89 -1.41 -23.09
CA LEU A 51 12.17 -0.32 -23.69
C LEU A 51 13.03 0.95 -23.73
N PRO A 52 13.22 1.59 -24.91
CA PRO A 52 13.85 2.89 -24.98
C PRO A 52 13.12 3.91 -24.10
N MET A 53 13.88 4.71 -23.35
CA MET A 53 13.39 5.67 -22.34
C MET A 53 12.31 6.63 -22.90
N GLN A 54 12.31 6.90 -24.19
CA GLN A 54 11.43 7.85 -24.84
C GLN A 54 9.99 7.35 -25.02
N ASP A 55 9.77 6.02 -25.18
CA ASP A 55 8.45 5.46 -25.47
C ASP A 55 7.72 4.91 -24.25
N SER A 56 8.28 5.08 -23.07
CA SER A 56 7.80 4.42 -21.86
C SER A 56 7.41 5.40 -20.75
N GLU A 57 6.95 6.59 -21.12
CA GLU A 57 6.48 7.56 -20.14
C GLU A 57 5.21 7.05 -19.46
N ILE A 58 5.28 6.91 -18.12
CA ILE A 58 4.10 6.64 -17.31
C ILE A 58 3.43 7.98 -17.02
N VAL A 59 2.21 8.14 -17.49
CA VAL A 59 1.39 9.32 -17.22
C VAL A 59 0.44 8.99 -16.09
N LEU A 60 0.49 9.78 -15.02
CA LEU A 60 -0.45 9.72 -13.92
C LEU A 60 -1.63 10.64 -14.21
N THR A 61 -2.83 10.08 -14.21
CA THR A 61 -4.10 10.80 -14.22
C THR A 61 -4.77 10.66 -12.87
N VAL A 62 -5.41 11.71 -12.39
CA VAL A 62 -6.09 11.72 -11.09
C VAL A 62 -7.57 12.04 -11.29
N SER A 63 -8.42 11.39 -10.50
CA SER A 63 -9.85 11.72 -10.48
C SER A 63 -10.09 13.05 -9.76
N GLU A 64 -11.27 13.62 -9.97
CA GLU A 64 -11.72 14.80 -9.25
C GLU A 64 -11.67 14.60 -7.72
N GLY A 65 -11.00 15.50 -7.01
CA GLY A 65 -10.74 15.40 -5.57
C GLY A 65 -9.34 14.92 -5.20
N LEU A 66 -8.48 14.68 -6.21
CA LEU A 66 -7.04 14.53 -6.04
C LEU A 66 -6.32 15.57 -6.90
N SER A 67 -5.20 16.07 -6.42
CA SER A 67 -4.29 16.92 -7.17
C SER A 67 -2.86 16.35 -7.15
N ILE A 68 -2.10 16.65 -8.19
CA ILE A 68 -0.69 16.25 -8.27
C ILE A 68 0.14 17.43 -7.79
N ASP A 69 0.80 17.27 -6.64
CA ASP A 69 1.59 18.34 -6.02
C ASP A 69 2.97 18.51 -6.68
N THR A 70 3.53 17.43 -7.24
CA THR A 70 4.90 17.47 -7.80
C THR A 70 4.96 16.74 -9.13
N PRO A 71 5.83 17.22 -10.07
CA PRO A 71 6.14 16.46 -11.28
C PRO A 71 6.73 15.09 -10.94
N PRO A 72 6.72 14.13 -11.90
CA PRO A 72 7.26 12.80 -11.70
C PRO A 72 8.76 12.83 -11.39
N LEU A 73 9.15 12.24 -10.26
CA LEU A 73 10.53 12.00 -9.91
C LEU A 73 10.91 10.58 -10.33
N ARG A 74 11.84 10.46 -11.28
CA ARG A 74 12.32 9.17 -11.79
C ARG A 74 13.65 8.82 -11.14
N ILE A 75 13.74 7.62 -10.59
CA ILE A 75 14.92 7.09 -9.91
C ILE A 75 15.32 5.78 -10.58
N ASP A 76 16.59 5.40 -10.41
CA ASP A 76 17.14 4.13 -10.88
C ASP A 76 16.92 3.90 -12.38
N GLY A 77 17.36 4.86 -13.20
CA GLY A 77 17.23 4.77 -14.65
C GLY A 77 15.80 4.75 -15.17
N GLY A 78 14.82 5.22 -14.37
CA GLY A 78 13.40 5.19 -14.71
C GLY A 78 12.67 3.90 -14.31
N ARG A 79 13.35 3.02 -13.55
CA ARG A 79 12.73 1.81 -12.98
C ARG A 79 11.65 2.16 -11.97
N GLU A 80 11.89 3.21 -11.19
CA GLU A 80 10.95 3.70 -10.19
C GLU A 80 10.55 5.14 -10.51
N THR A 81 9.24 5.42 -10.45
CA THR A 81 8.72 6.77 -10.63
C THR A 81 7.83 7.11 -9.44
N TYR A 82 8.02 8.31 -8.90
CA TYR A 82 7.35 8.81 -7.72
C TYR A 82 6.56 10.06 -8.05
N TRP A 83 5.37 10.17 -7.50
CA TRP A 83 4.55 11.38 -7.49
C TRP A 83 4.10 11.68 -6.08
N ARG A 84 3.85 12.95 -5.79
CA ARG A 84 3.13 13.37 -4.61
C ARG A 84 1.74 13.80 -5.03
N VAL A 85 0.74 13.12 -4.46
CA VAL A 85 -0.67 13.42 -4.69
C VAL A 85 -1.28 13.93 -3.40
N ARG A 86 -2.15 14.93 -3.50
CA ARG A 86 -2.89 15.52 -2.38
C ARG A 86 -4.36 15.15 -2.49
N ALA A 87 -4.93 14.76 -1.36
CA ALA A 87 -6.36 14.52 -1.24
C ALA A 87 -7.08 15.85 -0.92
N GLU A 88 -8.06 16.22 -1.73
CA GLU A 88 -8.81 17.47 -1.54
C GLU A 88 -10.18 17.24 -0.92
N ARG A 89 -10.79 16.06 -1.17
CA ARG A 89 -12.10 15.70 -0.62
C ARG A 89 -12.17 14.24 -0.20
N GLU A 90 -13.12 13.93 0.67
CA GLU A 90 -13.40 12.56 1.09
C GLU A 90 -14.07 11.75 -0.04
N GLY A 91 -13.79 10.46 -0.04
CA GLY A 91 -14.36 9.48 -0.96
C GLY A 91 -13.40 8.40 -1.38
N VAL A 92 -13.87 7.52 -2.26
CA VAL A 92 -13.04 6.56 -2.99
C VAL A 92 -12.63 7.22 -4.29
N LEU A 93 -11.40 7.70 -4.33
CA LEU A 93 -10.84 8.41 -5.47
C LEU A 93 -10.00 7.44 -6.32
N LYS A 94 -9.74 7.79 -7.57
CA LYS A 94 -9.02 6.92 -8.51
C LYS A 94 -7.75 7.59 -9.02
N LEU A 95 -6.69 6.79 -9.09
CA LEU A 95 -5.45 7.10 -9.82
C LEU A 95 -5.42 6.24 -11.08
N GLY A 96 -5.26 6.85 -12.23
CA GLY A 96 -5.05 6.17 -13.50
C GLY A 96 -3.56 6.24 -13.88
N PHE A 97 -2.98 5.10 -14.20
CA PHE A 97 -1.61 4.99 -14.67
C PHE A 97 -1.65 4.51 -16.11
N LYS A 98 -1.36 5.41 -17.03
CA LYS A 98 -1.27 5.08 -18.46
C LYS A 98 0.18 4.80 -18.81
N ALA A 99 0.45 3.56 -19.21
CA ALA A 99 1.73 3.10 -19.70
C ALA A 99 1.52 2.48 -21.08
N ARG A 100 1.94 3.14 -22.16
CA ARG A 100 1.64 2.79 -23.54
C ARG A 100 0.11 2.67 -23.80
N ASP A 101 -0.33 1.51 -24.25
CA ASP A 101 -1.73 1.22 -24.57
C ASP A 101 -2.51 0.62 -23.38
N MET A 102 -1.86 0.47 -22.24
CA MET A 102 -2.48 -0.08 -21.04
C MET A 102 -2.75 1.00 -20.00
N GLU A 103 -3.95 0.97 -19.44
CA GLU A 103 -4.36 1.83 -18.33
C GLU A 103 -4.67 0.96 -17.12
N VAL A 104 -4.05 1.32 -15.98
CA VAL A 104 -4.22 0.66 -14.70
C VAL A 104 -4.84 1.64 -13.73
N GLU A 105 -5.94 1.26 -13.10
CA GLU A 105 -6.59 2.06 -12.07
C GLU A 105 -6.21 1.56 -10.66
N LYS A 106 -5.89 2.49 -9.77
CA LYS A 106 -5.72 2.26 -8.33
C LYS A 106 -6.70 3.12 -7.56
N LYS A 107 -7.44 2.50 -6.63
CA LYS A 107 -8.34 3.22 -5.73
C LYS A 107 -7.54 3.80 -4.57
N VAL A 108 -7.83 5.05 -4.23
CA VAL A 108 -7.30 5.75 -3.06
C VAL A 108 -8.48 6.11 -2.16
N LEU A 109 -8.41 5.68 -0.92
CA LEU A 109 -9.45 5.98 0.06
C LEU A 109 -9.07 7.21 0.87
N VAL A 110 -9.93 8.22 0.83
CA VAL A 110 -9.83 9.45 1.63
C VAL A 110 -11.03 9.49 2.58
N SER A 111 -10.78 9.32 3.88
CA SER A 111 -11.85 9.25 4.88
C SER A 111 -11.33 9.56 6.27
N GLY A 112 -12.14 10.23 7.09
CA GLY A 112 -11.86 10.41 8.51
C GLY A 112 -12.04 9.15 9.38
N LYS A 113 -12.53 8.03 8.80
CA LYS A 113 -12.78 6.79 9.54
C LYS A 113 -11.72 5.75 9.21
N VAL A 114 -11.26 5.01 10.22
CA VAL A 114 -10.35 3.87 10.04
C VAL A 114 -11.09 2.77 9.26
N THR A 115 -10.57 2.44 8.09
CA THR A 115 -11.12 1.43 7.20
C THR A 115 -9.97 0.62 6.62
N ARG A 116 -10.24 -0.64 6.27
CA ARG A 116 -9.25 -1.49 5.61
C ARG A 116 -8.74 -0.86 4.33
N LEU A 117 -7.42 -0.79 4.21
CA LEU A 117 -6.72 -0.23 3.07
C LEU A 117 -5.84 -1.28 2.40
N SER A 118 -5.76 -1.21 1.09
CA SER A 118 -4.71 -1.85 0.33
C SER A 118 -3.74 -0.78 -0.19
N SER A 119 -2.55 -0.79 0.37
CA SER A 119 -1.50 0.17 -0.01
C SER A 119 -0.84 -0.21 -1.32
N GLU A 120 -0.76 -1.50 -1.65
CA GLU A 120 0.01 -2.01 -2.77
C GLU A 120 -0.85 -2.85 -3.72
N THR A 121 -0.69 -2.63 -5.02
CA THR A 121 -1.22 -3.49 -6.08
C THR A 121 -0.05 -4.16 -6.77
N LEU A 122 0.02 -5.48 -6.68
CA LEU A 122 1.05 -6.32 -7.25
C LEU A 122 0.52 -7.12 -8.45
N LYS A 123 1.43 -7.69 -9.24
CA LYS A 123 1.07 -8.75 -10.20
C LYS A 123 0.40 -9.91 -9.46
N SER A 124 -0.45 -10.65 -10.16
CA SER A 124 -1.19 -11.81 -9.64
C SER A 124 -0.26 -12.79 -8.89
N GLY A 125 -0.69 -13.24 -7.72
CA GLY A 125 0.01 -14.22 -6.91
C GLY A 125 -0.75 -14.56 -5.63
N ILE A 126 -0.53 -15.76 -5.09
CA ILE A 126 -1.18 -16.25 -3.87
C ILE A 126 -0.90 -15.31 -2.68
N VAL A 127 0.33 -14.81 -2.59
CA VAL A 127 0.76 -13.88 -1.54
C VAL A 127 -0.01 -12.56 -1.64
N ASN A 128 -0.18 -12.02 -2.85
CA ASN A 128 -0.95 -10.78 -3.06
C ASN A 128 -2.42 -10.96 -2.68
N SER A 129 -3.05 -12.06 -3.07
CA SER A 129 -4.44 -12.37 -2.71
C SER A 129 -4.65 -12.50 -1.20
N PHE A 130 -3.63 -12.97 -0.46
CA PHE A 130 -3.69 -13.10 0.99
C PHE A 130 -3.54 -11.75 1.72
N PHE A 131 -2.57 -10.93 1.30
CA PHE A 131 -2.29 -9.65 1.95
C PHE A 131 -3.19 -8.50 1.46
N ASN A 132 -3.61 -8.53 0.20
CA ASN A 132 -4.42 -7.48 -0.43
C ASN A 132 -5.73 -8.05 -1.01
N PRO A 133 -6.56 -8.74 -0.23
CA PRO A 133 -7.81 -9.30 -0.73
C PRO A 133 -8.77 -8.19 -1.15
N GLY A 134 -9.29 -8.30 -2.37
CA GLY A 134 -10.23 -7.33 -2.95
C GLY A 134 -9.59 -6.24 -3.80
N GLU A 135 -8.26 -6.23 -3.96
CA GLU A 135 -7.58 -5.43 -4.97
C GLU A 135 -7.49 -6.23 -6.30
N PRO A 136 -7.84 -5.61 -7.42
CA PRO A 136 -7.58 -6.21 -8.71
C PRO A 136 -6.08 -6.32 -8.92
N SER A 137 -5.60 -7.51 -9.30
CA SER A 137 -4.20 -7.69 -9.69
C SER A 137 -3.89 -6.88 -10.94
N LEU A 138 -2.63 -6.48 -11.09
CA LEU A 138 -2.17 -5.86 -12.33
C LEU A 138 -2.40 -6.84 -13.50
N PRO A 139 -2.89 -6.36 -14.67
CA PRO A 139 -3.08 -7.19 -15.84
C PRO A 139 -1.77 -7.87 -16.26
N GLU A 140 -1.87 -9.11 -16.73
CA GLU A 140 -0.72 -9.81 -17.32
C GLU A 140 -0.27 -9.06 -18.58
N GLY A 141 1.05 -8.96 -18.78
CA GLY A 141 1.63 -8.22 -19.92
C GLY A 141 1.82 -6.72 -19.67
N THR A 142 1.40 -6.19 -18.52
CA THR A 142 1.73 -4.79 -18.19
C THR A 142 3.23 -4.62 -17.90
N ALA A 143 3.80 -3.49 -18.33
CA ALA A 143 5.16 -3.10 -17.99
C ALA A 143 5.34 -2.75 -16.50
N LEU A 144 4.23 -2.61 -15.76
CA LEU A 144 4.25 -2.28 -14.34
C LEU A 144 4.43 -3.54 -13.49
N GLU A 145 5.35 -3.49 -12.54
CA GLU A 145 5.58 -4.54 -11.54
C GLU A 145 4.70 -4.31 -10.31
N SER A 146 4.67 -3.08 -9.79
CA SER A 146 3.83 -2.71 -8.65
C SER A 146 3.44 -1.24 -8.68
N VAL A 147 2.31 -0.96 -8.04
CA VAL A 147 1.83 0.39 -7.73
C VAL A 147 1.59 0.47 -6.24
N LEU A 148 2.37 1.29 -5.55
CA LEU A 148 2.31 1.51 -4.10
C LEU A 148 1.82 2.92 -3.80
N VAL A 149 0.83 3.03 -2.93
CA VAL A 149 0.40 4.29 -2.33
C VAL A 149 0.78 4.28 -0.86
N THR A 150 1.63 5.20 -0.45
CA THR A 150 2.09 5.29 0.94
C THR A 150 1.04 5.99 1.79
N TYR A 151 0.34 5.23 2.61
CA TYR A 151 -0.62 5.75 3.59
C TYR A 151 0.07 6.03 4.92
N PRO A 152 -0.44 6.98 5.72
CA PRO A 152 0.04 7.20 7.09
C PRO A 152 -0.26 5.98 7.98
N HIS A 153 0.61 5.73 8.95
CA HIS A 153 0.36 4.70 9.96
C HIS A 153 -0.86 5.05 10.82
N ALA A 154 -1.65 4.03 11.15
CA ALA A 154 -2.78 4.18 12.06
C ALA A 154 -2.29 4.16 13.50
N ASN A 155 -2.25 5.31 14.15
CA ASN A 155 -2.02 5.42 15.58
C ASN A 155 -3.36 5.53 16.31
N ILE A 156 -3.49 4.80 17.41
CA ILE A 156 -4.67 4.82 18.26
C ILE A 156 -4.43 5.82 19.39
N ASN A 157 -5.33 6.79 19.52
CA ASN A 157 -5.29 7.71 20.66
C ASN A 157 -5.87 7.00 21.89
N PHE A 158 -5.01 6.66 22.83
CA PHE A 158 -5.38 6.03 24.09
C PHE A 158 -5.00 6.94 25.24
N PHE A 159 -5.98 7.51 25.94
CA PHE A 159 -5.81 8.48 27.03
C PHE A 159 -4.91 9.69 26.68
N GLY A 160 -5.01 10.19 25.43
CA GLY A 160 -4.21 11.33 24.96
C GLY A 160 -2.83 10.96 24.39
N TRP A 161 -2.44 9.69 24.43
CA TRP A 161 -1.20 9.20 23.85
C TRP A 161 -1.47 8.49 22.52
N ASN A 162 -0.69 8.84 21.51
CA ASN A 162 -0.73 8.15 20.23
C ASN A 162 0.09 6.87 20.30
N ILE A 163 -0.58 5.75 20.51
CA ILE A 163 0.05 4.45 20.72
C ILE A 163 -0.16 3.61 19.45
N HIS A 164 0.90 2.91 19.04
CA HIS A 164 0.81 1.95 17.95
C HIS A 164 -0.12 0.80 18.33
N TRP A 165 -0.99 0.36 17.43
CA TRP A 165 -1.98 -0.70 17.69
C TRP A 165 -1.37 -1.99 18.26
N LEU A 166 -0.13 -2.32 17.84
CA LEU A 166 0.58 -3.52 18.31
C LEU A 166 0.85 -3.49 19.81
N ILE A 167 1.16 -2.31 20.38
CA ILE A 167 1.37 -2.16 21.83
C ILE A 167 0.07 -2.44 22.57
N LEU A 168 -1.05 -1.92 22.07
CA LEU A 168 -2.35 -2.20 22.67
C LEU A 168 -2.72 -3.68 22.58
N PHE A 169 -2.40 -4.34 21.47
CA PHE A 169 -2.63 -5.79 21.30
C PHE A 169 -1.94 -6.64 22.35
N PHE A 170 -0.73 -6.23 22.82
CA PHE A 170 -0.01 -6.96 23.87
C PHE A 170 -0.39 -6.56 25.29
N ILE A 171 -1.10 -5.45 25.47
CA ILE A 171 -1.59 -5.01 26.80
C ILE A 171 -2.91 -5.68 27.16
N PHE A 172 -3.76 -5.93 26.17
CA PHE A 172 -5.08 -6.53 26.34
C PHE A 172 -5.15 -7.97 25.82
#